data_040d2a00a38044fdcd3bbd5503e88827
#
_entry.id   040d2a00a38044fdcd3bbd5503e88827
#
_cell.length_a   1.000
_cell.length_b   1.000
_cell.length_c   1.000
_cell.angle_alpha   90.00
_cell.angle_beta   90.00
_cell.angle_gamma   90.00
#
_symmetry.space_group_name_H-M   'P 1'
#
loop_
_entity.id
_entity.type
_entity.pdbx_description
1 polymer ?
#
loop_
_entity_poly.entity_id
_entity_poly.type
_entity_poly.pdbx_seq_one_letter_code
_entity_poly.pdbx_strand_id
1 'polypeptide(L)'
;YSASKAGSDMLVKAYMDTYHFPANITNCSNNYGPYQFPEKLIPLIINNALHGKKLPVYGDGKNVRDWLYVEDHAKAIDMVQEQGRLFETYNVGGHNEKQNIQIIEIIIETLQEMLADDDPRKALVSKDLITYVADRKGHDRRYAIAPDKIKEEIGWYPETMFKEGIKKTIA
;
A
#
# COMPACT_ATOMS: atom_id res chain seq x y z
N TYR A 1 15.30 9.71 -3.00
CA TYR A 1 14.18 9.00 -3.59
C TYR A 1 13.07 9.98 -4.05
N SER A 2 12.53 10.83 -3.16
CA SER A 2 11.45 11.78 -3.51
C SER A 2 11.83 12.69 -4.67
N ALA A 3 13.04 13.24 -4.66
CA ALA A 3 13.55 14.08 -5.74
C ALA A 3 13.66 13.34 -7.09
N SER A 4 14.08 12.08 -7.08
CA SER A 4 14.17 11.28 -8.31
C SER A 4 12.78 10.95 -8.89
N LYS A 5 11.77 10.68 -8.04
CA LYS A 5 10.40 10.47 -8.49
C LYS A 5 9.78 11.74 -9.07
N ALA A 6 9.93 12.87 -8.37
CA ALA A 6 9.49 14.17 -8.90
C ALA A 6 10.19 14.53 -10.22
N GLY A 7 11.48 14.24 -10.33
CA GLY A 7 12.22 14.43 -11.59
C GLY A 7 11.68 13.58 -12.75
N SER A 8 11.27 12.34 -12.47
CA SER A 8 10.60 11.48 -13.46
C SER A 8 9.30 12.10 -13.97
N ASP A 9 8.46 12.59 -13.06
CA ASP A 9 7.18 13.22 -13.43
C ASP A 9 7.41 14.49 -14.26
N MET A 10 8.43 15.30 -13.90
CA MET A 10 8.79 16.51 -14.66
C MET A 10 9.30 16.18 -16.08
N LEU A 11 10.08 15.10 -16.25
CA LEU A 11 10.52 14.65 -17.57
C LEU A 11 9.33 14.23 -18.44
N VAL A 12 8.38 13.45 -17.91
CA VAL A 12 7.17 13.07 -18.64
C VAL A 12 6.39 14.32 -19.05
N LYS A 13 6.17 15.28 -18.14
CA LYS A 13 5.50 16.54 -18.46
C LYS A 13 6.22 17.34 -19.55
N ALA A 14 7.54 17.43 -19.50
CA ALA A 14 8.32 18.11 -20.54
C ALA A 14 8.11 17.48 -21.93
N TYR A 15 7.99 16.14 -22.01
CA TYR A 15 7.69 15.45 -23.26
C TYR A 15 6.25 15.70 -23.72
N MET A 16 5.29 15.69 -22.79
CA MET A 16 3.90 16.05 -23.11
C MET A 16 3.81 17.44 -23.71
N ASP A 17 4.45 18.43 -23.08
CA ASP A 17 4.38 19.83 -23.49
C ASP A 17 5.15 20.10 -24.80
N THR A 18 6.33 19.49 -24.97
CA THR A 18 7.22 19.77 -26.10
C THR A 18 6.83 19.00 -27.35
N TYR A 19 6.47 17.73 -27.18
CA TYR A 19 6.26 16.81 -28.31
C TYR A 19 4.81 16.35 -28.45
N HIS A 20 3.91 16.86 -27.62
CA HIS A 20 2.52 16.38 -27.53
C HIS A 20 2.47 14.85 -27.36
N PHE A 21 3.43 14.29 -26.58
CA PHE A 21 3.51 12.87 -26.33
C PHE A 21 2.27 12.41 -25.54
N PRO A 22 1.46 11.48 -26.07
CA PRO A 22 0.19 11.08 -25.48
C PRO A 22 0.44 10.23 -24.24
N ALA A 23 0.47 10.86 -23.07
CA ALA A 23 0.68 10.16 -21.80
C ALA A 23 -0.19 10.73 -20.69
N ASN A 24 -0.40 9.92 -19.66
CA ASN A 24 -0.98 10.29 -18.37
C ASN A 24 0.01 9.91 -17.26
N ILE A 25 -0.06 10.58 -16.14
CA ILE A 25 0.71 10.24 -14.94
C ILE A 25 -0.27 9.71 -13.88
N THR A 26 0.07 8.58 -13.25
CA THR A 26 -0.67 8.08 -12.09
C THR A 26 0.21 8.13 -10.84
N ASN A 27 -0.30 8.70 -9.76
CA ASN A 27 0.34 8.70 -8.43
C ASN A 27 -0.50 7.83 -7.50
N CYS A 28 0.06 6.74 -7.00
CA CYS A 28 -0.66 5.81 -6.15
C CYS A 28 -0.24 5.91 -4.68
N SER A 29 -1.16 5.54 -3.80
CA SER A 29 -0.87 5.29 -2.38
C SER A 29 -0.09 3.98 -2.18
N ASN A 30 0.14 3.56 -0.93
CA ASN A 30 0.90 2.36 -0.63
C ASN A 30 0.19 1.10 -1.13
N ASN A 31 0.79 0.40 -2.08
CA ASN A 31 0.25 -0.85 -2.59
C ASN A 31 0.52 -2.03 -1.66
N TYR A 32 -0.41 -2.98 -1.62
CA TYR A 32 -0.24 -4.28 -0.98
C TYR A 32 -1.00 -5.36 -1.76
N GLY A 33 -0.61 -6.61 -1.58
CA GLY A 33 -1.24 -7.74 -2.25
C GLY A 33 -0.32 -8.96 -2.33
N PRO A 34 -0.77 -10.06 -2.96
CA PRO A 34 0.05 -11.24 -3.22
C PRO A 34 1.33 -10.89 -3.97
N TYR A 35 2.38 -11.66 -3.75
CA TYR A 35 3.70 -11.53 -4.40
C TYR A 35 4.43 -10.20 -4.13
N GLN A 36 3.99 -9.38 -3.18
CA GLN A 36 4.71 -8.18 -2.79
C GLN A 36 6.12 -8.53 -2.29
N PHE A 37 7.12 -7.73 -2.63
CA PHE A 37 8.51 -7.97 -2.27
C PHE A 37 8.70 -8.11 -0.75
N PRO A 38 9.41 -9.15 -0.26
CA PRO A 38 9.40 -9.58 1.15
C PRO A 38 9.93 -8.56 2.17
N GLU A 39 10.70 -7.54 1.74
CA GLU A 39 11.22 -6.51 2.65
C GLU A 39 10.17 -5.44 3.02
N LYS A 40 9.05 -5.39 2.32
CA LYS A 40 7.99 -4.42 2.59
C LYS A 40 7.21 -4.79 3.85
N LEU A 41 6.57 -3.77 4.47
CA LEU A 41 5.95 -3.91 5.79
C LEU A 41 5.03 -5.14 5.89
N ILE A 42 4.04 -5.26 5.03
CA ILE A 42 3.02 -6.32 5.13
C ILE A 42 3.63 -7.71 4.98
N PRO A 43 4.36 -8.05 3.89
CA PRO A 43 4.93 -9.40 3.77
C PRO A 43 6.01 -9.69 4.82
N LEU A 44 6.79 -8.69 5.26
CA LEU A 44 7.75 -8.85 6.34
C LEU A 44 7.07 -9.27 7.65
N ILE A 45 5.98 -8.58 8.02
CA ILE A 45 5.23 -8.88 9.25
C ILE A 45 4.58 -10.26 9.16
N ILE A 46 3.96 -10.62 8.03
CA ILE A 46 3.38 -11.96 7.81
C ILE A 46 4.46 -13.04 7.99
N ASN A 47 5.58 -12.92 7.28
CA ASN A 47 6.66 -13.89 7.35
C ASN A 47 7.25 -14.01 8.76
N ASN A 48 7.50 -12.88 9.42
CA ASN A 48 8.06 -12.89 10.77
C ASN A 48 7.08 -13.51 11.78
N ALA A 49 5.80 -13.17 11.73
CA ALA A 49 4.78 -13.73 12.61
C ALA A 49 4.68 -15.25 12.48
N LEU A 50 4.65 -15.77 11.26
CA LEU A 50 4.59 -17.23 10.98
C LEU A 50 5.83 -17.99 11.48
N HIS A 51 6.96 -17.30 11.69
CA HIS A 51 8.21 -17.89 12.19
C HIS A 51 8.52 -17.51 13.64
N GLY A 52 7.60 -16.88 14.38
CA GLY A 52 7.83 -16.44 15.76
C GLY A 52 8.94 -15.39 15.92
N LYS A 53 9.26 -14.64 14.85
CA LYS A 53 10.29 -13.60 14.86
C LYS A 53 9.71 -12.27 15.30
N LYS A 54 10.57 -11.35 15.79
CA LYS A 54 10.17 -9.99 16.20
C LYS A 54 9.53 -9.24 15.04
N LEU A 55 8.44 -8.51 15.36
CA LEU A 55 7.70 -7.65 14.45
C LEU A 55 8.16 -6.19 14.68
N PRO A 56 9.05 -5.64 13.85
CA PRO A 56 9.63 -4.32 14.10
C PRO A 56 8.62 -3.21 13.81
N VAL A 57 8.41 -2.35 14.80
CA VAL A 57 7.60 -1.14 14.72
C VAL A 57 8.51 0.07 14.81
N TYR A 58 8.59 0.86 13.75
CA TYR A 58 9.41 2.07 13.73
C TYR A 58 8.78 3.20 14.53
N GLY A 59 9.58 3.85 15.40
CA GLY A 59 9.13 4.93 16.26
C GLY A 59 8.00 4.50 17.20
N ASP A 60 6.90 5.24 17.23
CA ASP A 60 5.71 4.94 18.02
C ASP A 60 4.63 4.13 17.24
N GLY A 61 4.92 3.77 16.00
CA GLY A 61 4.01 3.01 15.12
C GLY A 61 2.80 3.79 14.61
N LYS A 62 2.69 5.09 14.93
CA LYS A 62 1.52 5.93 14.59
C LYS A 62 1.64 6.64 13.24
N ASN A 63 2.64 6.30 12.43
CA ASN A 63 2.74 6.81 11.07
C ASN A 63 1.57 6.29 10.25
N VAL A 64 0.83 7.20 9.61
CA VAL A 64 -0.38 6.88 8.82
C VAL A 64 -0.02 6.71 7.36
N ARG A 65 -0.55 5.65 6.75
CA ARG A 65 -0.46 5.38 5.32
C ARG A 65 -1.84 5.02 4.79
N ASP A 66 -2.11 5.44 3.56
CA ASP A 66 -3.24 4.94 2.79
C ASP A 66 -2.81 3.67 2.04
N TRP A 67 -3.63 2.62 2.09
CA TRP A 67 -3.30 1.30 1.56
C TRP A 67 -4.25 0.92 0.44
N LEU A 68 -3.66 0.64 -0.73
CA LEU A 68 -4.36 0.31 -1.97
C LEU A 68 -4.07 -1.14 -2.36
N TYR A 69 -5.12 -1.93 -2.54
CA TYR A 69 -4.98 -3.30 -3.01
C TYR A 69 -4.49 -3.33 -4.45
N VAL A 70 -3.54 -4.21 -4.76
CA VAL A 70 -2.80 -4.20 -6.03
C VAL A 70 -3.68 -4.39 -7.26
N GLU A 71 -4.74 -5.21 -7.17
CA GLU A 71 -5.67 -5.41 -8.30
C GLU A 71 -6.53 -4.17 -8.56
N ASP A 72 -6.96 -3.46 -7.49
CA ASP A 72 -7.67 -2.18 -7.64
C ASP A 72 -6.77 -1.14 -8.30
N HIS A 73 -5.48 -1.13 -7.95
CA HIS A 73 -4.50 -0.25 -8.61
C HIS A 73 -4.34 -0.61 -10.10
N ALA A 74 -4.23 -1.90 -10.43
CA ALA A 74 -4.13 -2.34 -11.82
C ALA A 74 -5.36 -1.91 -12.65
N LYS A 75 -6.57 -2.07 -12.10
CA LYS A 75 -7.81 -1.56 -12.70
C LYS A 75 -7.79 -0.05 -12.91
N ALA A 76 -7.27 0.71 -11.93
CA ALA A 76 -7.15 2.17 -12.07
C ALA A 76 -6.26 2.56 -13.25
N ILE A 77 -5.11 1.90 -13.40
CA ILE A 77 -4.18 2.16 -14.52
C ILE A 77 -4.85 1.87 -15.85
N ASP A 78 -5.53 0.73 -15.97
CA ASP A 78 -6.25 0.31 -17.16
C ASP A 78 -7.34 1.33 -17.53
N MET A 79 -8.17 1.72 -16.57
CA MET A 79 -9.22 2.73 -16.78
C MET A 79 -8.66 4.11 -17.15
N VAL A 80 -7.54 4.53 -16.53
CA VAL A 80 -6.88 5.79 -16.91
C VAL A 80 -6.33 5.72 -18.34
N GLN A 81 -5.79 4.57 -18.76
CA GLN A 81 -5.31 4.37 -20.13
C GLN A 81 -6.45 4.44 -21.15
N GLU A 82 -7.62 3.86 -20.84
CA GLU A 82 -8.73 3.78 -21.77
C GLU A 82 -9.61 5.04 -21.80
N GLN A 83 -9.83 5.68 -20.64
CA GLN A 83 -10.86 6.69 -20.44
C GLN A 83 -10.31 8.01 -19.90
N GLY A 84 -9.07 8.04 -19.42
CA GLY A 84 -8.45 9.24 -18.88
C GLY A 84 -8.21 10.31 -19.95
N ARG A 85 -8.40 11.57 -19.57
CA ARG A 85 -8.01 12.67 -20.46
C ARG A 85 -6.49 12.71 -20.58
N LEU A 86 -5.99 12.77 -21.82
CA LEU A 86 -4.55 12.87 -22.07
C LEU A 86 -3.91 14.09 -21.39
N PHE A 87 -2.65 13.97 -21.07
CA PHE A 87 -1.82 15.02 -20.43
C PHE A 87 -2.18 15.30 -18.97
N GLU A 88 -3.04 14.48 -18.36
CA GLU A 88 -3.50 14.67 -17.00
C GLU A 88 -2.74 13.80 -15.99
N THR A 89 -2.78 14.24 -14.74
CA THR A 89 -2.28 13.45 -13.60
C THR A 89 -3.46 12.97 -12.77
N TYR A 90 -3.51 11.67 -12.48
CA TYR A 90 -4.52 11.04 -11.65
C TYR A 90 -3.90 10.48 -10.36
N ASN A 91 -4.46 10.88 -9.24
CA ASN A 91 -4.14 10.29 -7.96
C ASN A 91 -5.00 9.03 -7.74
N VAL A 92 -4.37 7.94 -7.29
CA VAL A 92 -5.01 6.64 -7.09
C VAL A 92 -4.84 6.23 -5.62
N GLY A 93 -5.86 6.43 -4.80
CA GLY A 93 -5.85 6.18 -3.36
C GLY A 93 -6.74 5.02 -2.95
N GLY A 94 -6.39 4.35 -1.85
CA GLY A 94 -7.09 3.18 -1.36
C GLY A 94 -8.27 3.48 -0.43
N HIS A 95 -8.42 4.73 0.04
CA HIS A 95 -9.38 5.10 1.10
C HIS A 95 -9.26 4.23 2.38
N ASN A 96 -8.07 3.69 2.62
CA ASN A 96 -7.76 2.80 3.75
C ASN A 96 -6.61 3.36 4.59
N GLU A 97 -6.78 4.57 5.12
CA GLU A 97 -5.79 5.17 6.01
C GLU A 97 -5.70 4.39 7.33
N LYS A 98 -4.50 3.91 7.65
CA LYS A 98 -4.22 3.19 8.89
C LYS A 98 -2.84 3.52 9.44
N GLN A 99 -2.71 3.47 10.75
CA GLN A 99 -1.42 3.53 11.41
C GLN A 99 -0.66 2.22 11.21
N ASN A 100 0.67 2.27 11.15
CA ASN A 100 1.49 1.08 10.96
C ASN A 100 1.24 0.02 12.05
N ILE A 101 1.04 0.43 13.30
CA ILE A 101 0.72 -0.49 14.38
C ILE A 101 -0.62 -1.21 14.14
N GLN A 102 -1.65 -0.51 13.65
CA GLN A 102 -2.95 -1.11 13.31
C GLN A 102 -2.84 -2.16 12.21
N ILE A 103 -1.96 -1.92 11.21
CA ILE A 103 -1.68 -2.90 10.16
C ILE A 103 -1.12 -4.20 10.75
N ILE A 104 -0.16 -4.08 11.66
CA ILE A 104 0.47 -5.24 12.32
C ILE A 104 -0.57 -6.02 13.13
N GLU A 105 -1.41 -5.33 13.91
CA GLU A 105 -2.48 -5.96 14.68
C GLU A 105 -3.49 -6.69 13.79
N ILE A 106 -3.93 -6.07 12.67
CA ILE A 106 -4.84 -6.69 11.70
C ILE A 106 -4.21 -7.95 11.08
N ILE A 107 -2.91 -7.91 10.75
CA ILE A 107 -2.21 -9.09 10.21
C ILE A 107 -2.19 -10.22 11.24
N ILE A 108 -1.84 -9.94 12.49
CA ILE A 108 -1.83 -10.94 13.58
C ILE A 108 -3.22 -11.56 13.74
N GLU A 109 -4.26 -10.74 13.84
CA GLU A 109 -5.64 -11.20 14.00
C GLU A 109 -6.08 -12.03 12.80
N THR A 110 -5.75 -11.61 11.57
CA THR A 110 -6.10 -12.34 10.35
C THR A 110 -5.37 -13.69 10.27
N LEU A 111 -4.09 -13.75 10.62
CA LEU A 111 -3.33 -15.01 10.70
C LEU A 111 -3.95 -15.97 11.72
N GLN A 112 -4.33 -15.47 12.90
CA GLN A 112 -5.02 -16.28 13.93
C GLN A 112 -6.39 -16.79 13.45
N GLU A 113 -7.11 -16.01 12.63
CA GLU A 113 -8.38 -16.44 12.03
C GLU A 113 -8.18 -17.51 10.92
N MET A 114 -7.12 -17.39 10.11
CA MET A 114 -6.93 -18.21 8.91
C MET A 114 -6.19 -19.52 9.16
N LEU A 115 -5.29 -19.55 10.15
CA LEU A 115 -4.55 -20.77 10.50
C LEU A 115 -5.47 -21.77 11.22
N ALA A 116 -5.41 -23.03 10.81
CA ALA A 116 -6.12 -24.12 11.46
C ALA A 116 -5.69 -24.28 12.94
N ASP A 117 -6.56 -24.81 13.78
CA ASP A 117 -6.27 -24.93 15.22
C ASP A 117 -5.10 -25.89 15.52
N ASP A 118 -4.85 -26.84 14.65
CA ASP A 118 -3.75 -27.80 14.72
C ASP A 118 -2.48 -27.32 13.99
N ASP A 119 -2.50 -26.15 13.35
CA ASP A 119 -1.30 -25.60 12.69
C ASP A 119 -0.31 -25.09 13.75
N PRO A 120 0.91 -25.68 13.83
CA PRO A 120 1.90 -25.27 14.83
C PRO A 120 2.32 -23.81 14.74
N ARG A 121 2.17 -23.18 13.57
CA ARG A 121 2.49 -21.75 13.37
C ARG A 121 1.52 -20.85 14.11
N LYS A 122 0.28 -21.29 14.36
CA LYS A 122 -0.73 -20.51 15.08
C LYS A 122 -0.27 -20.12 16.48
N ALA A 123 0.43 -21.03 17.17
CA ALA A 123 0.99 -20.77 18.50
C ALA A 123 2.14 -19.73 18.49
N LEU A 124 2.79 -19.55 17.36
CA LEU A 124 3.87 -18.57 17.21
C LEU A 124 3.36 -17.14 16.97
N VAL A 125 2.17 -17.00 16.38
CA VAL A 125 1.58 -15.71 16.03
C VAL A 125 1.03 -15.00 17.27
N SER A 126 1.74 -13.96 17.77
CA SER A 126 1.37 -13.24 18.99
C SER A 126 1.68 -11.76 18.89
N LYS A 127 0.88 -10.92 19.60
CA LYS A 127 1.18 -9.50 19.81
C LYS A 127 2.46 -9.27 20.63
N ASP A 128 2.92 -10.26 21.38
CA ASP A 128 4.17 -10.18 22.17
C ASP A 128 5.43 -10.10 21.27
N LEU A 129 5.31 -10.45 20.01
CA LEU A 129 6.38 -10.30 19.02
C LEU A 129 6.63 -8.84 18.64
N ILE A 130 5.69 -7.93 18.91
CA ILE A 130 5.81 -6.51 18.57
C ILE A 130 7.02 -5.91 19.30
N THR A 131 7.92 -5.31 18.54
CA THR A 131 9.15 -4.72 19.09
C THR A 131 9.36 -3.34 18.48
N TYR A 132 9.33 -2.31 19.33
CA TYR A 132 9.58 -0.94 18.89
C TYR A 132 11.06 -0.72 18.63
N VAL A 133 11.38 -0.12 17.50
CA VAL A 133 12.74 0.19 17.04
C VAL A 133 12.89 1.68 16.73
N ALA A 134 14.13 2.17 16.68
CA ALA A 134 14.40 3.57 16.32
C ALA A 134 13.75 3.95 14.99
N ASP A 135 13.11 5.12 14.94
CA ASP A 135 12.48 5.59 13.72
C ASP A 135 13.51 6.03 12.67
N ARG A 136 13.10 6.00 11.42
CA ARG A 136 13.93 6.43 10.29
C ARG A 136 13.99 7.96 10.24
N LYS A 137 15.15 8.51 9.92
CA LYS A 137 15.28 9.96 9.68
C LYS A 137 14.42 10.40 8.51
N GLY A 138 13.65 11.49 8.67
CA GLY A 138 12.76 12.00 7.63
C GLY A 138 11.54 11.12 7.35
N HIS A 139 11.10 10.31 8.31
CA HIS A 139 9.93 9.46 8.17
C HIS A 139 8.64 10.28 8.24
N ASP A 140 7.89 10.33 7.14
CA ASP A 140 6.63 11.07 7.06
C ASP A 140 5.62 10.58 8.10
N ARG A 141 5.05 11.51 8.87
CA ARG A 141 4.02 11.18 9.87
C ARG A 141 2.72 10.68 9.22
N ARG A 142 2.30 11.32 8.12
CA ARG A 142 1.13 10.91 7.35
C ARG A 142 1.43 11.05 5.86
N TYR A 143 1.15 10.01 5.12
CA TYR A 143 1.16 9.99 3.66
C TYR A 143 -0.16 9.40 3.18
N ALA A 144 -0.99 10.25 2.60
CA ALA A 144 -2.29 9.90 2.05
C ALA A 144 -2.53 10.73 0.79
N ILE A 145 -3.47 10.30 -0.03
CA ILE A 145 -3.70 10.88 -1.35
C ILE A 145 -5.21 11.12 -1.53
N ALA A 146 -5.58 12.19 -2.20
CA ALA A 146 -6.97 12.51 -2.56
C ALA A 146 -7.25 12.02 -3.99
N PRO A 147 -8.06 10.98 -4.16
CA PRO A 147 -8.35 10.38 -5.47
C PRO A 147 -9.67 10.87 -6.08
N ASP A 148 -10.17 12.04 -5.67
CA ASP A 148 -11.50 12.52 -6.09
C ASP A 148 -11.61 12.65 -7.60
N LYS A 149 -10.58 13.21 -8.26
CA LYS A 149 -10.56 13.43 -9.71
C LYS A 149 -10.76 12.13 -10.52
N ILE A 150 -10.09 11.03 -10.16
CA ILE A 150 -10.25 9.76 -10.89
C ILE A 150 -11.66 9.20 -10.74
N LYS A 151 -12.27 9.39 -9.57
CA LYS A 151 -13.67 9.01 -9.34
C LYS A 151 -14.64 9.86 -10.14
N GLU A 152 -14.45 11.17 -10.14
CA GLU A 152 -15.35 12.12 -10.82
C GLU A 152 -15.29 12.01 -12.35
N GLU A 153 -14.09 11.84 -12.91
CA GLU A 153 -13.88 11.87 -14.36
C GLU A 153 -14.07 10.50 -15.04
N ILE A 154 -13.68 9.40 -14.39
CA ILE A 154 -13.75 8.06 -15.00
C ILE A 154 -14.44 7.01 -14.13
N GLY A 155 -15.00 7.40 -12.99
CA GLY A 155 -15.83 6.54 -12.15
C GLY A 155 -15.05 5.48 -11.36
N TRP A 156 -13.72 5.50 -11.37
CA TRP A 156 -12.94 4.53 -10.62
C TRP A 156 -13.02 4.78 -9.11
N TYR A 157 -13.16 3.70 -8.35
CA TYR A 157 -13.09 3.67 -6.90
C TYR A 157 -12.53 2.33 -6.43
N PRO A 158 -11.69 2.26 -5.35
CA PRO A 158 -11.18 0.99 -4.84
C PRO A 158 -12.32 0.12 -4.29
N GLU A 159 -12.39 -1.13 -4.72
CA GLU A 159 -13.47 -2.06 -4.36
C GLU A 159 -13.07 -2.97 -3.18
N THR A 160 -11.77 -3.21 -2.99
CA THR A 160 -11.28 -4.16 -2.01
C THR A 160 -11.10 -3.51 -0.64
N MET A 161 -11.92 -3.92 0.32
CA MET A 161 -11.77 -3.51 1.72
C MET A 161 -10.47 -4.06 2.30
N PHE A 162 -9.79 -3.29 3.17
CA PHE A 162 -8.45 -3.64 3.67
C PHE A 162 -8.39 -5.04 4.31
N LYS A 163 -9.36 -5.41 5.17
CA LYS A 163 -9.40 -6.74 5.82
C LYS A 163 -9.54 -7.88 4.80
N GLU A 164 -10.29 -7.66 3.73
CA GLU A 164 -10.44 -8.64 2.64
C GLU A 164 -9.12 -8.77 1.85
N GLY A 165 -8.52 -7.65 1.48
CA GLY A 165 -7.26 -7.64 0.76
C GLY A 165 -6.11 -8.29 1.55
N ILE A 166 -6.07 -8.12 2.88
CA ILE A 166 -5.10 -8.82 3.74
C ILE A 166 -5.31 -10.33 3.71
N LYS A 167 -6.54 -10.83 3.76
CA LYS A 167 -6.82 -12.28 3.62
C LYS A 167 -6.32 -12.83 2.29
N LYS A 168 -6.57 -12.12 1.18
CA LYS A 168 -6.06 -12.48 -0.15
C LYS A 168 -4.52 -12.42 -0.23
N THR A 169 -3.89 -11.54 0.55
CA THR A 169 -2.43 -11.37 0.58
C THR A 169 -1.74 -12.48 1.38
N ILE A 170 -2.40 -13.03 2.41
CA ILE A 170 -1.89 -14.10 3.28
C ILE A 170 -2.06 -15.47 2.62
N ALA A 171 -3.17 -15.69 1.89
CA ALA A 171 -3.48 -16.95 1.20
C ALA A 171 -2.44 -17.32 0.16
#